data_f20dd33440e7b9034ebca5bd9d769f79
#
_entry.id   f20dd33440e7b9034ebca5bd9d769f79
#
_cell.length_a   1.000
_cell.length_b   1.000
_cell.length_c   1.000
_cell.angle_alpha   90.00
_cell.angle_beta   90.00
_cell.angle_gamma   90.00
#
_symmetry.space_group_name_H-M   'P 1'
#
loop_
_entity.id
_entity.type
_entity.pdbx_description
1 polymer ?
#
loop_
_entity_poly.entity_id
_entity_poly.type
_entity_poly.pdbx_seq_one_letter_code
_entity_poly.pdbx_strand_id
1 'polypeptide(L)'
;MPESLLTLFDKTAVAIRDAVAPITGEERRARTDRPGQYAIDVVADRAALEILHRVPLTVVSEESGITGTPNAPVTVVMDPIDGSSNAARDIPYWATSLCALDREGPLAAMVINHATGSSFRALRGAGATRDGQPLEPSSATRVEDAVVGISNLPGRMLAWKQFRALG
;
A
#
# COMPACT_ATOMS: atom_id res chain seq x y z
N MET A 1 2.68 -10.74 18.45
CA MET A 1 3.29 -11.82 17.68
C MET A 1 3.30 -11.42 16.22
N PRO A 2 4.43 -11.46 15.47
CA PRO A 2 4.49 -10.99 14.08
C PRO A 2 3.51 -11.65 13.11
N GLU A 3 3.29 -12.97 13.24
CA GLU A 3 2.30 -13.69 12.42
C GLU A 3 0.86 -13.22 12.64
N SER A 4 0.52 -12.75 13.85
CA SER A 4 -0.78 -12.17 14.13
C SER A 4 -0.99 -10.82 13.42
N LEU A 5 0.11 -10.08 13.12
CA LEU A 5 0.05 -8.84 12.34
C LEU A 5 -0.30 -9.11 10.87
N LEU A 6 0.30 -10.12 10.24
CA LEU A 6 -0.08 -10.50 8.87
C LEU A 6 -1.55 -10.94 8.78
N THR A 7 -2.03 -11.69 9.79
CA THR A 7 -3.46 -12.04 9.88
C THR A 7 -4.35 -10.80 10.04
N LEU A 8 -3.92 -9.80 10.81
CA LEU A 8 -4.62 -8.53 10.94
C LEU A 8 -4.63 -7.77 9.61
N PHE A 9 -3.50 -7.74 8.89
CA PHE A 9 -3.38 -7.12 7.58
C PHE A 9 -4.29 -7.79 6.54
N ASP A 10 -4.40 -9.13 6.56
CA ASP A 10 -5.35 -9.84 5.70
C ASP A 10 -6.79 -9.40 5.94
N LYS A 11 -7.20 -9.30 7.21
CA LYS A 11 -8.54 -8.83 7.57
C LYS A 11 -8.77 -7.38 7.12
N THR A 12 -7.75 -6.54 7.27
CA THR A 12 -7.79 -5.14 6.83
C THR A 12 -7.95 -5.04 5.32
N ALA A 13 -7.15 -5.79 4.55
CA ALA A 13 -7.24 -5.81 3.09
C ALA A 13 -8.60 -6.33 2.59
N VAL A 14 -9.16 -7.35 3.23
CA VAL A 14 -10.51 -7.86 2.94
C VAL A 14 -11.55 -6.77 3.20
N ALA A 15 -11.47 -6.09 4.35
CA ALA A 15 -12.42 -5.02 4.70
C ALA A 15 -12.37 -3.87 3.69
N ILE A 16 -11.16 -3.44 3.28
CA ILE A 16 -10.98 -2.42 2.24
C ILE A 16 -11.63 -2.86 0.92
N ARG A 17 -11.29 -4.05 0.44
CA ARG A 17 -11.85 -4.60 -0.81
C ARG A 17 -13.38 -4.62 -0.78
N ASP A 18 -13.94 -5.15 0.30
CA ASP A 18 -15.39 -5.34 0.44
C ASP A 18 -16.13 -3.99 0.56
N ALA A 19 -15.49 -2.98 1.17
CA ALA A 19 -16.03 -1.63 1.25
C ALA A 19 -16.01 -0.88 -0.09
N VAL A 20 -14.96 -1.10 -0.91
CA VAL A 20 -14.78 -0.41 -2.20
C VAL A 20 -15.50 -1.12 -3.35
N ALA A 21 -15.68 -2.44 -3.27
CA ALA A 21 -16.27 -3.24 -4.36
C ALA A 21 -17.66 -2.76 -4.85
N PRO A 22 -18.61 -2.35 -3.99
CA PRO A 22 -19.92 -1.90 -4.45
C PRO A 22 -19.91 -0.51 -5.09
N ILE A 23 -18.85 0.27 -4.92
CA ILE A 23 -18.78 1.64 -5.43
C ILE A 23 -18.36 1.61 -6.90
N THR A 24 -19.20 2.10 -7.79
CA THR A 24 -19.01 2.02 -9.25
C THR A 24 -19.27 3.35 -9.94
N GLY A 25 -18.92 3.45 -11.23
CA GLY A 25 -19.29 4.56 -12.09
C GLY A 25 -18.78 5.92 -11.62
N GLU A 26 -19.68 6.90 -11.54
CA GLU A 26 -19.36 8.27 -11.14
C GLU A 26 -19.01 8.38 -9.66
N GLU A 27 -19.69 7.61 -8.80
CA GLU A 27 -19.40 7.57 -7.37
C GLU A 27 -17.95 7.13 -7.10
N ARG A 28 -17.47 6.14 -7.86
CA ARG A 28 -16.09 5.66 -7.76
C ARG A 28 -15.06 6.72 -8.16
N ARG A 29 -15.43 7.64 -9.05
CA ARG A 29 -14.60 8.74 -9.55
C ARG A 29 -14.77 10.03 -8.78
N ALA A 30 -15.73 10.09 -7.86
CA ALA A 30 -16.00 11.28 -7.06
C ALA A 30 -14.73 11.74 -6.32
N ARG A 31 -14.52 13.06 -6.29
CA ARG A 31 -13.42 13.68 -5.55
C ARG A 31 -13.92 14.25 -4.24
N THR A 32 -13.05 14.28 -3.25
CA THR A 32 -13.27 15.07 -2.03
C THR A 32 -12.75 16.49 -2.20
N ASP A 33 -12.91 17.32 -1.17
CA ASP A 33 -12.34 18.69 -1.15
C ASP A 33 -10.81 18.69 -0.99
N ARG A 34 -10.21 17.56 -0.59
CA ARG A 34 -8.76 17.42 -0.49
C ARG A 34 -8.15 17.16 -1.89
N PRO A 35 -7.20 18.00 -2.34
CA PRO A 35 -6.54 17.80 -3.63
C PRO A 35 -5.92 16.41 -3.76
N GLY A 36 -6.20 15.73 -4.87
CA GLY A 36 -5.66 14.38 -5.14
C GLY A 36 -6.53 13.23 -4.63
N GLN A 37 -7.36 13.43 -3.59
CA GLN A 37 -8.14 12.39 -2.92
C GLN A 37 -9.45 12.06 -3.67
N TYR A 38 -9.76 10.78 -3.79
CA TYR A 38 -11.06 10.30 -4.23
C TYR A 38 -11.94 9.90 -3.03
N ALA A 39 -13.24 9.85 -3.22
CA ALA A 39 -14.18 9.40 -2.18
C ALA A 39 -13.91 7.94 -1.74
N ILE A 40 -13.46 7.08 -2.67
CA ILE A 40 -13.09 5.69 -2.38
C ILE A 40 -11.92 5.57 -1.41
N ASP A 41 -10.98 6.54 -1.39
CA ASP A 41 -9.85 6.54 -0.47
C ASP A 41 -10.34 6.69 0.97
N VAL A 42 -11.30 7.59 1.20
CA VAL A 42 -11.93 7.81 2.51
C VAL A 42 -12.71 6.59 2.97
N VAL A 43 -13.41 5.91 2.05
CA VAL A 43 -14.16 4.68 2.36
C VAL A 43 -13.21 3.55 2.73
N ALA A 44 -12.13 3.39 1.98
CA ALA A 44 -11.10 2.37 2.22
C ALA A 44 -10.38 2.61 3.56
N ASP A 45 -9.99 3.85 3.83
CA ASP A 45 -9.34 4.25 5.08
C ASP A 45 -10.23 3.93 6.30
N ARG A 46 -11.50 4.31 6.25
CA ARG A 46 -12.45 4.01 7.33
C ARG A 46 -12.55 2.49 7.57
N ALA A 47 -12.72 1.70 6.52
CA ALA A 47 -12.82 0.25 6.63
C ALA A 47 -11.56 -0.37 7.23
N ALA A 48 -10.39 0.12 6.85
CA ALA A 48 -9.11 -0.30 7.41
C ALA A 48 -9.01 0.03 8.91
N LEU A 49 -9.32 1.27 9.29
CA LEU A 49 -9.25 1.73 10.68
C LEU A 49 -10.21 0.97 11.60
N GLU A 50 -11.40 0.58 11.12
CA GLU A 50 -12.33 -0.26 11.89
C GLU A 50 -11.74 -1.62 12.28
N ILE A 51 -10.84 -2.16 11.49
CA ILE A 51 -10.14 -3.41 11.80
C ILE A 51 -8.90 -3.17 12.66
N LEU A 52 -8.07 -2.20 12.27
CA LEU A 52 -6.80 -1.93 12.95
C LEU A 52 -7.00 -1.43 14.38
N HIS A 53 -8.02 -0.63 14.66
CA HIS A 53 -8.32 -0.12 16.00
C HIS A 53 -8.88 -1.16 16.99
N ARG A 54 -9.13 -2.40 16.54
CA ARG A 54 -9.49 -3.51 17.45
C ARG A 54 -8.28 -4.00 18.27
N VAL A 55 -7.09 -3.55 17.91
CA VAL A 55 -5.82 -3.88 18.57
C VAL A 55 -5.16 -2.58 19.02
N PRO A 56 -4.45 -2.54 20.17
CA PRO A 56 -3.80 -1.33 20.66
C PRO A 56 -2.56 -0.99 19.81
N LEU A 57 -2.79 -0.36 18.66
CA LEU A 57 -1.79 0.11 17.69
C LEU A 57 -1.88 1.62 17.52
N THR A 58 -0.75 2.26 17.23
CA THR A 58 -0.76 3.56 16.55
C THR A 58 -0.88 3.31 15.06
N VAL A 59 -1.74 4.04 14.36
CA VAL A 59 -1.87 3.94 12.90
C VAL A 59 -1.50 5.28 12.28
N VAL A 60 -0.66 5.24 11.25
CA VAL A 60 -0.32 6.38 10.39
C VAL A 60 -0.85 6.08 9.01
N SER A 61 -1.98 6.69 8.66
CA SER A 61 -2.60 6.56 7.34
C SER A 61 -2.28 7.75 6.45
N GLU A 62 -2.11 7.52 5.14
CA GLU A 62 -2.02 8.59 4.14
C GLU A 62 -3.27 9.49 4.17
N GLU A 63 -4.44 8.91 4.42
CA GLU A 63 -5.72 9.60 4.33
C GLU A 63 -6.10 10.34 5.63
N SER A 64 -6.05 9.67 6.77
CA SER A 64 -6.52 10.19 8.05
C SER A 64 -5.41 10.66 9.00
N GLY A 65 -4.14 10.48 8.62
CA GLY A 65 -3.00 10.84 9.46
C GLY A 65 -2.82 9.89 10.66
N ILE A 66 -2.47 10.42 11.82
CA ILE A 66 -2.15 9.62 13.01
C ILE A 66 -3.42 9.37 13.82
N THR A 67 -3.72 8.10 14.07
CA THR A 67 -4.90 7.64 14.83
C THR A 67 -4.54 6.47 15.74
N GLY A 68 -5.54 5.93 16.46
CA GLY A 68 -5.40 4.74 17.32
C GLY A 68 -4.80 5.04 18.69
N THR A 69 -4.06 4.09 19.25
CA THR A 69 -3.51 4.16 20.61
C THR A 69 -2.23 5.01 20.62
N PRO A 70 -2.18 6.14 21.35
CA PRO A 70 -0.97 6.95 21.45
C PRO A 70 0.19 6.16 22.07
N ASN A 71 1.38 6.31 21.48
CA ASN A 71 2.62 5.67 21.96
C ASN A 71 2.51 4.14 22.10
N ALA A 72 1.71 3.49 21.28
CA ALA A 72 1.66 2.03 21.24
C ALA A 72 3.05 1.46 20.88
N PRO A 73 3.40 0.26 21.36
CA PRO A 73 4.68 -0.37 21.05
C PRO A 73 4.85 -0.70 19.57
N VAL A 74 3.74 -0.79 18.82
CA VAL A 74 3.72 -1.04 17.38
C VAL A 74 2.95 0.08 16.69
N THR A 75 3.56 0.62 15.63
CA THR A 75 2.92 1.57 14.72
C THR A 75 2.69 0.89 13.37
N VAL A 76 1.49 1.02 12.83
CA VAL A 76 1.17 0.58 11.45
C VAL A 76 1.15 1.81 10.56
N VAL A 77 1.99 1.83 9.53
CA VAL A 77 1.93 2.79 8.42
C VAL A 77 1.11 2.16 7.31
N MET A 78 0.15 2.91 6.77
CA MET A 78 -0.82 2.40 5.82
C MET A 78 -1.08 3.40 4.68
N ASP A 79 -1.10 2.87 3.47
CA ASP A 79 -1.79 3.46 2.31
C ASP A 79 -2.95 2.52 1.95
N PRO A 80 -4.21 2.95 2.18
CA PRO A 80 -5.38 2.11 1.91
C PRO A 80 -5.56 1.80 0.42
N ILE A 81 -5.30 2.78 -0.45
CA ILE A 81 -5.41 2.64 -1.92
C ILE A 81 -4.21 3.31 -2.60
N ASP A 82 -3.08 2.61 -2.66
CA ASP A 82 -1.97 3.01 -3.54
C ASP A 82 -2.40 2.84 -5.01
N GLY A 83 -2.46 3.95 -5.72
CA GLY A 83 -2.98 4.01 -7.08
C GLY A 83 -4.46 4.36 -7.16
N SER A 84 -4.96 5.28 -6.33
CA SER A 84 -6.36 5.75 -6.30
C SER A 84 -6.89 6.17 -7.67
N SER A 85 -6.07 6.80 -8.49
CA SER A 85 -6.43 7.17 -9.87
C SER A 85 -6.69 5.97 -10.76
N ASN A 86 -5.98 4.87 -10.55
CA ASN A 86 -6.20 3.61 -11.26
C ASN A 86 -7.47 2.93 -10.71
N ALA A 87 -7.58 2.82 -9.39
CA ALA A 87 -8.75 2.25 -8.73
C ALA A 87 -10.04 2.95 -9.15
N ALA A 88 -10.05 4.29 -9.17
CA ALA A 88 -11.20 5.10 -9.58
C ALA A 88 -11.60 4.93 -11.05
N ARG A 89 -10.72 4.40 -11.89
CA ARG A 89 -10.94 4.19 -13.34
C ARG A 89 -10.99 2.73 -13.74
N ASP A 90 -11.07 1.80 -12.77
CA ASP A 90 -11.06 0.36 -13.00
C ASP A 90 -9.81 -0.14 -13.76
N ILE A 91 -8.70 0.61 -13.66
CA ILE A 91 -7.40 0.15 -14.17
C ILE A 91 -6.86 -0.88 -13.18
N PRO A 92 -6.53 -2.13 -13.61
CA PRO A 92 -6.22 -3.24 -12.71
C PRO A 92 -4.80 -3.15 -12.12
N TYR A 93 -4.44 -2.00 -11.60
CA TYR A 93 -3.16 -1.72 -10.99
C TYR A 93 -3.30 -0.75 -9.81
N TRP A 94 -3.71 -1.28 -8.66
CA TRP A 94 -3.84 -0.57 -7.40
C TRP A 94 -3.71 -1.56 -6.23
N ALA A 95 -3.24 -1.10 -5.10
CA ALA A 95 -2.89 -1.95 -3.98
C ALA A 95 -3.29 -1.33 -2.63
N THR A 96 -3.32 -2.15 -1.58
CA THR A 96 -3.18 -1.70 -0.19
C THR A 96 -1.77 -2.02 0.29
N SER A 97 -1.12 -1.06 0.94
CA SER A 97 0.19 -1.20 1.55
C SER A 97 0.10 -1.02 3.06
N LEU A 98 0.64 -1.97 3.82
CA LEU A 98 0.64 -1.99 5.28
C LEU A 98 2.03 -2.37 5.79
N CYS A 99 2.57 -1.60 6.74
CA CYS A 99 3.83 -1.90 7.40
C CYS A 99 3.73 -1.65 8.90
N ALA A 100 3.91 -2.70 9.70
CA ALA A 100 4.06 -2.57 11.15
C ALA A 100 5.52 -2.32 11.51
N LEU A 101 5.74 -1.34 12.37
CA LEU A 101 7.05 -0.97 12.90
C LEU A 101 7.03 -1.04 14.43
N ASP A 102 8.14 -1.45 14.99
CA ASP A 102 8.46 -1.29 16.40
C ASP A 102 9.73 -0.43 16.56
N ARG A 103 10.35 -0.43 17.75
CA ARG A 103 11.57 0.35 18.03
C ARG A 103 12.79 -0.11 17.23
N GLU A 104 12.77 -1.31 16.70
CA GLU A 104 13.86 -1.90 15.90
C GLU A 104 13.66 -1.68 14.39
N GLY A 105 12.53 -1.09 13.98
CA GLY A 105 12.18 -0.82 12.58
C GLY A 105 11.05 -1.71 12.04
N PRO A 106 11.01 -2.02 10.72
CA PRO A 106 9.97 -2.85 10.12
C PRO A 106 9.90 -4.24 10.76
N LEU A 107 8.70 -4.63 11.21
CA LEU A 107 8.42 -5.90 11.87
C LEU A 107 7.65 -6.86 10.94
N ALA A 108 6.61 -6.34 10.29
CA ALA A 108 5.80 -7.07 9.32
C ALA A 108 5.33 -6.12 8.21
N ALA A 109 5.27 -6.57 6.98
CA ALA A 109 4.75 -5.80 5.87
C ALA A 109 3.87 -6.66 4.96
N MET A 110 2.90 -6.01 4.33
CA MET A 110 2.06 -6.60 3.28
C MET A 110 1.73 -5.55 2.23
N VAL A 111 1.83 -5.96 0.96
CA VAL A 111 1.25 -5.24 -0.18
C VAL A 111 0.35 -6.22 -0.92
N ILE A 112 -0.90 -5.86 -1.13
CA ILE A 112 -1.84 -6.68 -1.90
C ILE A 112 -2.38 -5.88 -3.08
N ASN A 113 -2.22 -6.41 -4.30
CA ASN A 113 -2.88 -5.89 -5.49
C ASN A 113 -4.31 -6.43 -5.53
N HIS A 114 -5.28 -5.56 -5.36
CA HIS A 114 -6.70 -5.96 -5.30
C HIS A 114 -7.29 -6.39 -6.64
N ALA A 115 -6.68 -5.99 -7.75
CA ALA A 115 -7.15 -6.36 -9.09
C ALA A 115 -6.71 -7.78 -9.48
N THR A 116 -5.54 -8.20 -9.03
CA THR A 116 -4.97 -9.53 -9.37
C THR A 116 -5.06 -10.53 -8.22
N GLY A 117 -5.25 -10.04 -6.99
CA GLY A 117 -5.18 -10.84 -5.77
C GLY A 117 -3.76 -11.17 -5.31
N SER A 118 -2.72 -10.77 -6.05
CA SER A 118 -1.34 -11.05 -5.67
C SER A 118 -0.95 -10.33 -4.38
N SER A 119 -0.39 -11.08 -3.44
CA SER A 119 0.00 -10.61 -2.10
C SER A 119 1.49 -10.79 -1.88
N PHE A 120 2.15 -9.70 -1.52
CA PHE A 120 3.55 -9.68 -1.11
C PHE A 120 3.60 -9.49 0.39
N ARG A 121 4.37 -10.33 1.09
CA ARG A 121 4.45 -10.32 2.56
C ARG A 121 5.88 -10.46 3.01
N ALA A 122 6.19 -9.82 4.12
CA ALA A 122 7.49 -9.95 4.77
C ALA A 122 7.34 -9.95 6.29
N LEU A 123 8.22 -10.72 6.95
CA LEU A 123 8.41 -10.67 8.39
C LEU A 123 9.90 -10.50 8.69
N ARG A 124 10.21 -9.67 9.69
CA ARG A 124 11.59 -9.53 10.17
C ARG A 124 12.16 -10.88 10.54
N GLY A 125 13.30 -11.23 9.95
CA GLY A 125 14.02 -12.48 10.18
C GLY A 125 13.44 -13.71 9.48
N ALA A 126 12.31 -13.61 8.77
CA ALA A 126 11.69 -14.73 8.05
C ALA A 126 11.65 -14.55 6.52
N GLY A 127 12.21 -13.44 6.01
CA GLY A 127 12.24 -13.16 4.58
C GLY A 127 10.93 -12.61 4.03
N ALA A 128 10.78 -12.72 2.71
CA ALA A 128 9.60 -12.24 1.99
C ALA A 128 9.01 -13.34 1.10
N THR A 129 7.70 -13.23 0.84
CA THR A 129 6.97 -14.14 -0.04
C THR A 129 6.06 -13.38 -1.01
N ARG A 130 5.81 -13.98 -2.17
CA ARG A 130 4.70 -13.60 -3.07
C ARG A 130 3.76 -14.79 -3.18
N ASP A 131 2.49 -14.59 -2.84
CA ASP A 131 1.45 -15.63 -2.91
C ASP A 131 1.88 -16.93 -2.20
N GLY A 132 2.60 -16.77 -1.06
CA GLY A 132 3.14 -17.88 -0.27
C GLY A 132 4.45 -18.49 -0.79
N GLN A 133 4.95 -18.08 -1.95
CA GLN A 133 6.23 -18.54 -2.49
C GLN A 133 7.37 -17.59 -2.06
N PRO A 134 8.53 -18.11 -1.63
CA PRO A 134 9.66 -17.28 -1.27
C PRO A 134 10.07 -16.32 -2.40
N LEU A 135 10.45 -15.10 -2.02
CA LEU A 135 11.00 -14.09 -2.91
C LEU A 135 12.48 -13.91 -2.65
N GLU A 136 13.24 -13.83 -3.75
CA GLU A 136 14.64 -13.43 -3.72
C GLU A 136 14.80 -12.10 -4.48
N PRO A 137 15.66 -11.18 -4.00
CA PRO A 137 15.96 -9.96 -4.73
C PRO A 137 16.71 -10.29 -6.04
N SER A 138 16.63 -9.36 -6.99
CA SER A 138 17.45 -9.45 -8.20
C SER A 138 18.93 -9.51 -7.85
N SER A 139 19.71 -10.28 -8.63
CA SER A 139 21.17 -10.33 -8.53
C SER A 139 21.87 -9.15 -9.21
N ALA A 140 21.13 -8.21 -9.81
CA ALA A 140 21.69 -7.02 -10.45
C ALA A 140 22.42 -6.15 -9.42
N THR A 141 23.72 -5.91 -9.67
CA THR A 141 24.58 -5.03 -8.85
C THR A 141 24.89 -3.70 -9.51
N ARG A 142 24.49 -3.52 -10.77
CA ARG A 142 24.69 -2.34 -11.59
C ARG A 142 23.37 -1.88 -12.16
N VAL A 143 23.23 -0.57 -12.36
CA VAL A 143 21.99 0.02 -12.90
C VAL A 143 21.67 -0.45 -14.31
N GLU A 144 22.70 -0.64 -15.15
CA GLU A 144 22.55 -1.15 -16.51
C GLU A 144 22.00 -2.58 -16.60
N ASP A 145 22.12 -3.37 -15.53
CA ASP A 145 21.62 -4.74 -15.44
C ASP A 145 20.25 -4.81 -14.75
N ALA A 146 19.74 -3.68 -14.29
CA ALA A 146 18.51 -3.59 -13.50
C ALA A 146 17.29 -3.22 -14.35
N VAL A 147 16.12 -3.70 -13.93
CA VAL A 147 14.83 -3.15 -14.37
C VAL A 147 14.44 -2.04 -13.41
N VAL A 148 14.32 -0.82 -13.92
CA VAL A 148 13.98 0.36 -13.12
C VAL A 148 12.56 0.82 -13.42
N GLY A 149 11.69 0.82 -12.41
CA GLY A 149 10.37 1.46 -12.48
C GLY A 149 10.48 2.93 -12.09
N ILE A 150 9.90 3.82 -12.87
CA ILE A 150 9.90 5.25 -12.59
C ILE A 150 8.45 5.73 -12.53
N SER A 151 8.07 6.36 -11.40
CA SER A 151 6.76 6.99 -11.22
C SER A 151 6.92 8.49 -10.98
N ASN A 152 5.88 9.26 -11.25
CA ASN A 152 5.83 10.71 -10.95
C ASN A 152 7.00 11.52 -11.54
N LEU A 153 7.36 11.21 -12.78
CA LEU A 153 8.39 12.00 -13.47
C LEU A 153 7.96 13.47 -13.55
N PRO A 154 8.77 14.41 -13.04
CA PRO A 154 8.53 15.83 -13.29
C PRO A 154 8.44 16.08 -14.80
N GLY A 155 7.46 16.89 -15.26
CA GLY A 155 7.19 17.08 -16.68
C GLY A 155 8.43 17.55 -17.50
N ARG A 156 9.46 18.11 -16.83
CA ARG A 156 10.75 18.46 -17.43
C ARG A 156 11.65 17.24 -17.73
N MET A 157 11.44 16.10 -17.08
CA MET A 157 12.20 14.87 -17.35
C MET A 157 11.58 14.01 -18.45
N LEU A 158 10.38 14.36 -18.94
CA LEU A 158 9.72 13.68 -20.06
C LEU A 158 10.31 14.06 -21.44
N ALA A 159 11.30 14.97 -21.49
CA ALA A 159 12.00 15.25 -22.73
C ALA A 159 12.89 14.05 -23.10
N TRP A 160 12.47 13.30 -24.14
CA TRP A 160 13.14 12.08 -24.65
C TRP A 160 14.68 12.18 -24.81
N LYS A 161 15.20 13.39 -24.97
CA LYS A 161 16.65 13.65 -25.04
C LYS A 161 17.37 13.38 -23.71
N GLN A 162 16.69 13.44 -22.57
CA GLN A 162 17.32 13.21 -21.26
C GLN A 162 17.35 11.71 -20.92
N PHE A 163 16.44 10.91 -21.45
CA PHE A 163 16.50 9.45 -21.31
C PHE A 163 17.68 8.82 -22.06
N ARG A 164 18.11 9.41 -23.19
CA ARG A 164 19.30 8.93 -23.95
C ARG A 164 20.64 9.21 -23.28
N ALA A 165 20.67 10.06 -22.28
CA ALA A 165 21.88 10.39 -21.54
C ALA A 165 22.12 9.48 -20.32
N LEU A 166 21.19 8.55 -20.04
CA LEU A 166 21.27 7.59 -18.94
C LEU A 166 21.58 6.16 -19.43
N GLY A 167 21.75 5.94 -20.75
CA GLY A 167 22.11 4.67 -21.39
C GLY A 167 23.41 4.71 -22.13
#